data_8f695df0201cd8a9c84101a12c8c88e2
#
_entry.id   8f695df0201cd8a9c84101a12c8c88e2
#
_cell.length_a   1.000
_cell.length_b   1.000
_cell.length_c   1.000
_cell.angle_alpha   90.00
_cell.angle_beta   90.00
_cell.angle_gamma   90.00
#
_symmetry.space_group_name_H-M   'P 1'
#
loop_
_entity.id
_entity.type
_entity.pdbx_description
1 polymer ?
#
loop_
_entity_poly.entity_id
_entity_poly.type
_entity_poly.pdbx_seq_one_letter_code
_entity_poly.pdbx_strand_id
1 'polypeptide(L)'
;LSPDIKKIRDYCKRKKIILIEDNCESLGAKFEKKYLGTYGDFGTFSFFYSHQITSGEGGMIICKKKEDYEILKSLRSHGWSRDEKTSRKYPHLDPRYVFINSGFNLRPTDIQAAIGISQFKKLEKFRSIRSENREKIINSLKSNAKWKNQFHFIDVPKKVSPSYMVFPIIL
;
A
#
# COMPACT_ATOMS: atom_id res chain seq x y z
N LEU A 1 9.12 9.89 2.62
CA LEU A 1 8.79 10.56 3.89
C LEU A 1 7.31 10.37 4.19
N SER A 2 6.95 10.06 5.43
CA SER A 2 5.56 10.04 5.87
C SER A 2 5.20 11.38 6.50
N PRO A 3 4.10 12.02 6.08
CA PRO A 3 3.54 13.14 6.82
C PRO A 3 3.03 12.70 8.20
N ASP A 4 2.63 13.65 9.06
CA ASP A 4 1.89 13.32 10.29
C ASP A 4 0.49 12.83 9.93
N ILE A 5 0.40 11.55 9.63
CA ILE A 5 -0.83 10.93 9.15
C ILE A 5 -1.98 11.01 10.16
N LYS A 6 -1.67 11.09 11.45
CA LYS A 6 -2.70 11.27 12.48
C LYS A 6 -3.38 12.63 12.35
N LYS A 7 -2.59 13.71 12.20
CA LYS A 7 -3.14 15.06 12.00
C LYS A 7 -3.99 15.14 10.74
N ILE A 8 -3.52 14.54 9.64
CA ILE A 8 -4.28 14.49 8.39
C ILE A 8 -5.58 13.73 8.58
N ARG A 9 -5.54 12.53 9.15
CA ARG A 9 -6.74 11.73 9.45
C ARG A 9 -7.74 12.52 10.31
N ASP A 10 -7.28 13.16 11.37
CA ASP A 10 -8.16 13.88 12.30
C ASP A 10 -8.77 15.12 11.62
N TYR A 11 -8.03 15.78 10.76
CA TYR A 11 -8.56 16.86 9.91
C TYR A 11 -9.63 16.33 8.94
N CYS A 12 -9.33 15.28 8.18
CA CYS A 12 -10.26 14.67 7.24
C CYS A 12 -11.56 14.22 7.94
N LYS A 13 -11.43 13.59 9.12
CA LYS A 13 -12.59 13.17 9.93
C LYS A 13 -13.47 14.36 10.32
N ARG A 14 -12.88 15.47 10.81
CA ARG A 14 -13.65 16.68 11.17
C ARG A 14 -14.36 17.30 9.97
N LYS A 15 -13.74 17.24 8.80
CA LYS A 15 -14.28 17.82 7.55
C LYS A 15 -15.11 16.82 6.75
N LYS A 16 -15.31 15.58 7.24
CA LYS A 16 -16.02 14.50 6.52
C LYS A 16 -15.42 14.22 5.14
N ILE A 17 -14.09 14.31 5.03
CA ILE A 17 -13.34 14.02 3.81
C ILE A 17 -12.88 12.57 3.88
N ILE A 18 -13.04 11.81 2.78
CA ILE A 18 -12.51 10.45 2.64
C ILE A 18 -10.99 10.55 2.52
N LEU A 19 -10.27 9.81 3.36
CA LEU A 19 -8.82 9.72 3.32
C LEU A 19 -8.38 8.42 2.66
N ILE A 20 -7.67 8.55 1.54
CA ILE A 20 -7.01 7.44 0.85
C ILE A 20 -5.50 7.58 1.08
N GLU A 21 -4.88 6.54 1.61
CA GLU A 21 -3.43 6.47 1.77
C GLU A 21 -2.84 5.68 0.59
N ASP A 22 -2.07 6.35 -0.26
CA ASP A 22 -1.30 5.67 -1.30
C ASP A 22 0.03 5.18 -0.71
N ASN A 23 0.15 3.87 -0.55
CA ASN A 23 1.32 3.19 -0.03
C ASN A 23 1.98 2.28 -1.07
N CYS A 24 1.81 2.58 -2.35
CA CYS A 24 2.36 1.76 -3.43
C CYS A 24 3.88 1.61 -3.32
N GLU A 25 4.58 2.63 -2.84
CA GLU A 25 6.03 2.62 -2.63
C GLU A 25 6.46 2.51 -1.15
N SER A 26 5.54 2.21 -0.24
CA SER A 26 5.80 2.24 1.20
C SER A 26 5.24 1.04 1.97
N LEU A 27 5.03 -0.08 1.30
CA LEU A 27 4.54 -1.31 1.94
C LEU A 27 5.43 -1.71 3.12
N GLY A 28 4.83 -1.90 4.29
CA GLY A 28 5.52 -2.23 5.54
C GLY A 28 6.02 -1.03 6.35
N ALA A 29 5.88 0.21 5.83
CA ALA A 29 6.21 1.40 6.61
C ALA A 29 5.20 1.62 7.76
N LYS A 30 5.71 2.19 8.87
CA LYS A 30 4.90 2.43 10.07
C LYS A 30 5.03 3.88 10.55
N PHE A 31 3.96 4.41 11.09
CA PHE A 31 3.95 5.63 11.87
C PHE A 31 3.49 5.29 13.30
N GLU A 32 4.28 5.64 14.33
CA GLU A 32 4.02 5.28 15.74
C GLU A 32 3.63 3.78 15.90
N LYS A 33 4.44 2.88 15.30
CA LYS A 33 4.28 1.41 15.32
C LYS A 33 3.09 0.84 14.56
N LYS A 34 2.16 1.66 14.04
CA LYS A 34 1.03 1.23 13.22
C LYS A 34 1.36 1.36 11.74
N TYR A 35 0.98 0.36 10.93
CA TYR A 35 1.22 0.36 9.49
C TYR A 35 0.54 1.54 8.79
N LEU A 36 1.26 2.22 7.91
CA LEU A 36 0.69 3.16 6.95
C LEU A 36 -0.23 2.40 5.98
N GLY A 37 -1.24 3.09 5.45
CA GLY A 37 -2.35 2.50 4.70
C GLY A 37 -3.50 2.04 5.58
N THR A 38 -3.37 2.12 6.93
CA THR A 38 -4.42 1.69 7.86
C THR A 38 -5.02 2.82 8.69
N TYR A 39 -4.57 4.06 8.48
CA TYR A 39 -5.10 5.25 9.18
C TYR A 39 -6.33 5.81 8.49
N GLY A 40 -6.31 5.89 7.15
CA GLY A 40 -7.40 6.40 6.30
C GLY A 40 -8.60 5.48 6.20
N ASP A 41 -9.53 5.83 5.33
CA ASP A 41 -10.69 5.00 4.97
C ASP A 41 -10.26 3.87 4.05
N PHE A 42 -9.33 4.17 3.14
CA PHE A 42 -8.71 3.21 2.22
C PHE A 42 -7.19 3.32 2.27
N GLY A 43 -6.51 2.21 2.00
CA GLY A 43 -5.08 2.15 1.74
C GLY A 43 -4.79 1.36 0.47
N THR A 44 -3.93 1.88 -0.40
CA THR A 44 -3.52 1.20 -1.63
C THR A 44 -2.09 0.70 -1.53
N PHE A 45 -1.82 -0.44 -2.14
CA PHE A 45 -0.51 -1.08 -2.16
C PHE A 45 -0.24 -1.65 -3.55
N SER A 46 1.02 -1.63 -3.96
CA SER A 46 1.46 -2.19 -5.23
C SER A 46 2.36 -3.41 -5.01
N PHE A 47 2.20 -4.38 -5.90
CA PHE A 47 3.06 -5.55 -6.01
C PHE A 47 3.79 -5.58 -7.37
N PHE A 48 4.04 -4.39 -7.92
CA PHE A 48 4.83 -4.20 -9.12
C PHE A 48 6.24 -4.77 -8.95
N TYR A 49 6.89 -5.18 -10.03
CA TYR A 49 8.15 -5.94 -9.98
C TYR A 49 9.27 -5.26 -9.19
N SER A 50 9.33 -3.93 -9.15
CA SER A 50 10.41 -3.17 -8.50
C SER A 50 10.09 -2.70 -7.08
N HIS A 51 8.89 -2.97 -6.55
CA HIS A 51 8.48 -2.51 -5.23
C HIS A 51 9.05 -3.38 -4.09
N GLN A 52 8.64 -3.14 -2.86
CA GLN A 52 9.19 -3.80 -1.66
C GLN A 52 9.09 -5.32 -1.71
N ILE A 53 7.98 -5.82 -2.25
CA ILE A 53 7.75 -7.21 -2.67
C ILE A 53 7.02 -7.19 -4.02
N THR A 54 7.04 -8.28 -4.73
CA THR A 54 6.44 -8.35 -6.06
C THR A 54 5.60 -9.60 -6.28
N SER A 55 4.57 -9.48 -7.12
CA SER A 55 3.87 -10.60 -7.74
C SER A 55 4.00 -10.58 -9.28
N GLY A 56 5.03 -9.88 -9.80
CA GLY A 56 5.18 -9.50 -11.19
C GLY A 56 4.41 -8.22 -11.45
N GLU A 57 3.12 -8.32 -11.55
CA GLU A 57 2.14 -7.25 -11.52
C GLU A 57 1.11 -7.54 -10.44
N GLY A 58 0.53 -6.49 -9.83
CA GLY A 58 -0.52 -6.65 -8.84
C GLY A 58 -0.66 -5.45 -7.91
N GLY A 59 -1.75 -5.46 -7.17
CA GLY A 59 -2.05 -4.44 -6.17
C GLY A 59 -3.08 -4.92 -5.17
N MET A 60 -3.22 -4.18 -4.09
CA MET A 60 -4.20 -4.45 -3.06
C MET A 60 -4.79 -3.14 -2.55
N ILE A 61 -6.09 -3.16 -2.31
CA ILE A 61 -6.79 -2.10 -1.59
C ILE A 61 -7.31 -2.69 -0.28
N ILE A 62 -7.04 -2.01 0.83
CA ILE A 62 -7.67 -2.32 2.10
C ILE A 62 -8.68 -1.22 2.44
N CYS A 63 -9.74 -1.58 3.14
CA CYS A 63 -10.77 -0.67 3.61
C CYS A 63 -11.26 -1.07 4.99
N LYS A 64 -11.97 -0.17 5.68
CA LYS A 64 -12.46 -0.40 7.05
C LYS A 64 -13.87 -0.95 7.10
N LYS A 65 -14.71 -0.63 6.10
CA LYS A 65 -16.13 -0.96 6.10
C LYS A 65 -16.40 -2.16 5.18
N LYS A 66 -17.29 -3.01 5.60
CA LYS A 66 -17.71 -4.16 4.81
C LYS A 66 -18.41 -3.75 3.51
N GLU A 67 -19.18 -2.69 3.57
CA GLU A 67 -19.89 -2.14 2.42
C GLU A 67 -18.90 -1.69 1.32
N ASP A 68 -17.83 -0.98 1.72
CA ASP A 68 -16.76 -0.55 0.80
C ASP A 68 -16.04 -1.77 0.19
N TYR A 69 -15.79 -2.82 0.99
CA TYR A 69 -15.18 -4.06 0.51
C TYR A 69 -16.05 -4.75 -0.56
N GLU A 70 -17.36 -4.83 -0.36
CA GLU A 70 -18.26 -5.46 -1.35
C GLU A 70 -18.31 -4.64 -2.66
N ILE A 71 -18.30 -3.29 -2.55
CA ILE A 71 -18.20 -2.42 -3.72
C ILE A 71 -16.88 -2.66 -4.47
N LEU A 72 -15.74 -2.63 -3.76
CA LEU A 72 -14.42 -2.85 -4.37
C LEU A 72 -14.32 -4.22 -5.03
N LYS A 73 -14.86 -5.27 -4.41
CA LYS A 73 -14.91 -6.63 -4.95
C LYS A 73 -15.73 -6.69 -6.24
N SER A 74 -16.85 -5.98 -6.30
CA SER A 74 -17.66 -5.84 -7.50
C SER A 74 -16.91 -5.09 -8.61
N LEU A 75 -16.38 -3.90 -8.28
CA LEU A 75 -15.65 -3.05 -9.24
C LEU A 75 -14.45 -3.77 -9.86
N ARG A 76 -13.70 -4.54 -9.08
CA ARG A 76 -12.56 -5.34 -9.54
C ARG A 76 -12.96 -6.36 -10.62
N SER A 77 -14.23 -6.79 -10.64
CA SER A 77 -14.75 -7.85 -11.49
C SER A 77 -15.91 -7.34 -12.33
N HIS A 78 -15.67 -6.34 -13.16
CA HIS A 78 -16.63 -5.77 -14.13
C HIS A 78 -17.88 -5.12 -13.52
N GLY A 79 -17.98 -4.93 -12.22
CA GLY A 79 -19.18 -4.49 -11.54
C GLY A 79 -20.16 -5.63 -11.19
N TRP A 80 -19.69 -6.84 -11.23
CA TRP A 80 -20.48 -8.05 -10.99
C TRP A 80 -21.00 -8.12 -9.56
N SER A 81 -22.24 -8.53 -9.39
CA SER A 81 -22.80 -8.94 -8.12
C SER A 81 -23.14 -10.42 -8.13
N ARG A 82 -22.63 -11.13 -7.13
CA ARG A 82 -22.95 -12.56 -6.90
C ARG A 82 -23.47 -12.79 -5.47
N ASP A 83 -24.02 -11.75 -4.84
CA ASP A 83 -24.56 -11.87 -3.50
C ASP A 83 -26.05 -12.24 -3.51
N GLU A 84 -26.51 -12.86 -2.41
CA GLU A 84 -27.90 -13.24 -2.23
C GLU A 84 -28.87 -12.05 -2.26
N LYS A 85 -28.46 -10.87 -1.78
CA LYS A 85 -29.34 -9.69 -1.75
C LYS A 85 -29.69 -9.25 -3.16
N THR A 86 -28.70 -9.24 -4.05
CA THR A 86 -28.90 -8.90 -5.46
C THR A 86 -29.76 -9.95 -6.15
N SER A 87 -29.51 -11.23 -5.90
CA SER A 87 -30.33 -12.32 -6.45
C SER A 87 -31.78 -12.22 -6.02
N ARG A 88 -32.04 -11.89 -4.74
CA ARG A 88 -33.41 -11.66 -4.25
C ARG A 88 -34.08 -10.42 -4.84
N LYS A 89 -33.30 -9.37 -5.10
CA LYS A 89 -33.82 -8.14 -5.71
C LYS A 89 -34.20 -8.29 -7.17
N TYR A 90 -33.54 -9.19 -7.88
CA TYR A 90 -33.73 -9.45 -9.31
C TYR A 90 -33.95 -10.95 -9.60
N PRO A 91 -35.02 -11.56 -9.05
CA PRO A 91 -35.23 -13.02 -9.12
C PRO A 91 -35.46 -13.55 -10.52
N HIS A 92 -35.81 -12.67 -11.46
CA HIS A 92 -36.03 -12.99 -12.87
C HIS A 92 -34.77 -12.94 -13.73
N LEU A 93 -33.63 -12.51 -13.16
CA LEU A 93 -32.34 -12.43 -13.84
C LEU A 93 -31.44 -13.59 -13.42
N ASP A 94 -30.66 -14.09 -14.37
CA ASP A 94 -29.60 -15.04 -14.05
C ASP A 94 -28.49 -14.35 -13.28
N PRO A 95 -28.19 -14.76 -12.01
CA PRO A 95 -27.21 -14.11 -11.15
C PRO A 95 -25.81 -14.05 -11.76
N ARG A 96 -25.50 -14.92 -12.73
CA ARG A 96 -24.21 -14.91 -13.43
C ARG A 96 -23.99 -13.68 -14.30
N TYR A 97 -25.07 -12.98 -14.67
CA TYR A 97 -25.03 -11.84 -15.59
C TYR A 97 -25.59 -10.55 -14.96
N VAL A 98 -25.67 -10.49 -13.62
CA VAL A 98 -26.12 -9.27 -12.93
C VAL A 98 -24.94 -8.38 -12.61
N PHE A 99 -24.91 -7.19 -13.19
CA PHE A 99 -23.90 -6.16 -12.98
C PHE A 99 -24.58 -4.95 -12.31
N ILE A 100 -24.08 -4.55 -11.14
CA ILE A 100 -24.68 -3.49 -10.33
C ILE A 100 -23.83 -2.22 -10.30
N ASN A 101 -22.59 -2.30 -10.78
CA ASN A 101 -21.66 -1.20 -10.87
C ASN A 101 -21.01 -1.18 -12.25
N SER A 102 -20.53 -0.01 -12.68
CA SER A 102 -19.60 0.09 -13.80
C SER A 102 -18.20 -0.24 -13.30
N GLY A 103 -17.70 -1.44 -13.59
CA GLY A 103 -16.47 -1.95 -13.01
C GLY A 103 -15.36 -2.18 -14.04
N PHE A 104 -14.26 -2.76 -13.58
CA PHE A 104 -13.02 -2.98 -14.31
C PHE A 104 -12.68 -4.46 -14.40
N ASN A 105 -11.77 -4.83 -15.29
CA ASN A 105 -11.16 -6.15 -15.32
C ASN A 105 -9.80 -6.10 -14.59
N LEU A 106 -9.82 -6.18 -13.26
CA LEU A 106 -8.63 -6.03 -12.40
C LEU A 106 -8.42 -7.25 -11.48
N ARG A 107 -8.83 -8.43 -11.92
CA ARG A 107 -8.67 -9.66 -11.13
C ARG A 107 -7.24 -10.17 -11.22
N PRO A 108 -6.57 -10.44 -10.09
CA PRO A 108 -5.27 -11.12 -10.09
C PRO A 108 -5.47 -12.61 -10.49
N THR A 109 -4.40 -13.22 -10.96
CA THR A 109 -4.33 -14.68 -11.15
C THR A 109 -3.85 -15.38 -9.88
N ASP A 110 -4.16 -16.66 -9.74
CA ASP A 110 -3.68 -17.48 -8.62
C ASP A 110 -2.15 -17.61 -8.62
N ILE A 111 -1.51 -17.56 -9.79
CA ILE A 111 -0.05 -17.55 -9.93
C ILE A 111 0.52 -16.30 -9.28
N GLN A 112 -0.01 -15.12 -9.58
CA GLN A 112 0.39 -13.86 -8.96
C GLN A 112 0.19 -13.89 -7.45
N ALA A 113 -0.94 -14.42 -6.99
CA ALA A 113 -1.22 -14.57 -5.56
C ALA A 113 -0.22 -15.49 -4.86
N ALA A 114 0.13 -16.63 -5.45
CA ALA A 114 1.12 -17.56 -4.91
C ALA A 114 2.52 -16.93 -4.78
N ILE A 115 2.96 -16.20 -5.82
CA ILE A 115 4.21 -15.42 -5.79
C ILE A 115 4.14 -14.38 -4.67
N GLY A 116 3.06 -13.59 -4.61
CA GLY A 116 2.86 -12.55 -3.61
C GLY A 116 2.92 -13.09 -2.17
N ILE A 117 2.27 -14.23 -1.89
CA ILE A 117 2.31 -14.89 -0.57
C ILE A 117 3.75 -15.30 -0.20
N SER A 118 4.49 -15.86 -1.15
CA SER A 118 5.90 -16.23 -0.94
C SER A 118 6.77 -15.00 -0.65
N GLN A 119 6.56 -13.92 -1.38
CA GLN A 119 7.30 -12.66 -1.21
C GLN A 119 6.93 -11.96 0.10
N PHE A 120 5.65 -11.96 0.49
CA PHE A 120 5.18 -11.33 1.72
C PHE A 120 5.89 -11.88 2.97
N LYS A 121 6.19 -13.18 3.01
CA LYS A 121 6.97 -13.81 4.09
C LYS A 121 8.38 -13.21 4.25
N LYS A 122 8.91 -12.56 3.22
CA LYS A 122 10.27 -11.97 3.19
C LYS A 122 10.25 -10.46 3.48
N LEU A 123 9.09 -9.81 3.53
CA LEU A 123 8.95 -8.35 3.61
C LEU A 123 9.76 -7.75 4.77
N GLU A 124 9.61 -8.25 5.99
CA GLU A 124 10.30 -7.70 7.16
C GLU A 124 11.83 -7.88 7.06
N LYS A 125 12.29 -9.02 6.54
CA LYS A 125 13.72 -9.25 6.27
C LYS A 125 14.25 -8.25 5.24
N PHE A 126 13.55 -8.04 4.15
CA PHE A 126 13.98 -7.08 3.12
C PHE A 126 14.00 -5.66 3.67
N ARG A 127 13.01 -5.28 4.48
CA ARG A 127 12.94 -3.98 5.12
C ARG A 127 14.11 -3.73 6.07
N SER A 128 14.48 -4.73 6.90
CA SER A 128 15.65 -4.65 7.79
C SER A 128 16.94 -4.48 7.01
N ILE A 129 17.19 -5.34 6.03
CA ILE A 129 18.41 -5.29 5.21
C ILE A 129 18.55 -3.92 4.50
N ARG A 130 17.46 -3.40 3.92
CA ARG A 130 17.50 -2.08 3.26
C ARG A 130 17.80 -0.94 4.25
N SER A 131 17.24 -1.01 5.46
CA SER A 131 17.53 -0.03 6.53
C SER A 131 18.99 -0.11 6.97
N GLU A 132 19.51 -1.29 7.21
CA GLU A 132 20.90 -1.52 7.59
C GLU A 132 21.88 -1.07 6.49
N ASN A 133 21.60 -1.40 5.23
CA ASN A 133 22.41 -0.97 4.10
C ASN A 133 22.43 0.56 3.96
N ARG A 134 21.28 1.21 4.15
CA ARG A 134 21.20 2.68 4.15
C ARG A 134 22.13 3.28 5.21
N GLU A 135 22.06 2.80 6.44
CA GLU A 135 22.92 3.32 7.52
C GLU A 135 24.41 3.05 7.25
N LYS A 136 24.75 1.86 6.76
CA LYS A 136 26.13 1.53 6.37
C LYS A 136 26.65 2.46 5.28
N ILE A 137 25.88 2.73 4.25
CA ILE A 137 26.26 3.65 3.15
C ILE A 137 26.47 5.06 3.69
N ILE A 138 25.53 5.59 4.50
CA ILE A 138 25.64 6.93 5.07
C ILE A 138 26.89 7.04 5.95
N ASN A 139 27.11 6.07 6.82
CA ASN A 139 28.28 6.08 7.73
C ASN A 139 29.58 5.98 6.95
N SER A 140 29.65 5.12 5.94
CA SER A 140 30.82 5.00 5.07
C SER A 140 31.13 6.28 4.30
N LEU A 141 30.10 6.97 3.78
CA LEU A 141 30.27 8.25 3.10
C LEU A 141 30.78 9.32 4.06
N LYS A 142 30.14 9.46 5.23
CA LYS A 142 30.51 10.46 6.23
C LYS A 142 31.90 10.25 6.85
N SER A 143 32.39 9.03 6.94
CA SER A 143 33.73 8.68 7.41
C SER A 143 34.84 8.85 6.36
N ASN A 144 34.48 9.08 5.11
CA ASN A 144 35.47 9.29 4.07
C ASN A 144 36.18 10.64 4.21
N ALA A 145 37.52 10.66 4.11
CA ALA A 145 38.32 11.87 4.25
C ALA A 145 37.97 12.98 3.21
N LYS A 146 37.37 12.60 2.09
CA LYS A 146 36.88 13.56 1.06
C LYS A 146 35.48 14.06 1.34
N TRP A 147 34.83 13.64 2.43
CA TRP A 147 33.50 14.11 2.79
C TRP A 147 33.53 15.58 3.24
N LYS A 148 32.78 16.43 2.54
CA LYS A 148 32.68 17.87 2.83
C LYS A 148 31.22 18.32 2.99
N ASN A 149 30.33 17.42 3.43
CA ASN A 149 28.87 17.64 3.51
C ASN A 149 28.23 18.07 2.18
N GLN A 150 28.78 17.61 1.06
CA GLN A 150 28.30 17.95 -0.28
C GLN A 150 26.96 17.27 -0.64
N PHE A 151 26.52 16.31 0.16
CA PHE A 151 25.23 15.63 -0.01
C PHE A 151 24.39 15.72 1.26
N HIS A 152 23.09 15.82 1.09
CA HIS A 152 22.13 15.74 2.18
C HIS A 152 21.32 14.44 2.09
N PHE A 153 21.18 13.78 3.23
CA PHE A 153 20.32 12.59 3.32
C PHE A 153 19.00 12.99 3.98
N ILE A 154 17.92 12.37 3.51
CA ILE A 154 16.60 12.64 4.08
C ILE A 154 16.56 12.15 5.54
N ASP A 155 16.28 13.07 6.46
CA ASP A 155 16.06 12.74 7.86
C ASP A 155 14.70 12.05 8.03
N VAL A 156 14.72 10.96 8.80
CA VAL A 156 13.51 10.20 9.12
C VAL A 156 12.97 10.67 10.46
N PRO A 157 11.73 11.19 10.53
CA PRO A 157 11.13 11.57 11.79
C PRO A 157 11.10 10.39 12.78
N LYS A 158 11.39 10.62 14.07
CA LYS A 158 11.46 9.59 15.13
C LYS A 158 10.21 8.68 15.20
N LYS A 159 9.05 9.20 14.78
CA LYS A 159 7.78 8.46 14.79
C LYS A 159 7.60 7.53 13.59
N VAL A 160 8.48 7.59 12.58
CA VAL A 160 8.36 6.87 11.33
C VAL A 160 9.35 5.71 11.31
N SER A 161 8.87 4.51 10.99
CA SER A 161 9.69 3.36 10.61
C SER A 161 9.50 3.14 9.11
N PRO A 162 10.45 3.58 8.27
CA PRO A 162 10.29 3.55 6.82
C PRO A 162 10.43 2.13 6.25
N SER A 163 9.92 1.97 5.04
CA SER A 163 10.19 0.82 4.18
C SER A 163 10.87 1.32 2.92
N TYR A 164 12.19 1.40 2.95
CA TYR A 164 12.96 1.99 1.86
C TYR A 164 12.84 1.16 0.57
N MET A 165 12.56 1.85 -0.53
CA MET A 165 12.64 1.30 -1.88
C MET A 165 13.88 1.83 -2.59
N VAL A 166 14.18 3.11 -2.41
CA VAL A 166 15.29 3.83 -3.01
C VAL A 166 16.16 4.49 -1.94
N PHE A 167 17.36 4.91 -2.32
CA PHE A 167 18.30 5.67 -1.48
C PHE A 167 18.42 7.09 -2.03
N PRO A 168 17.56 8.04 -1.61
CA PRO A 168 17.59 9.39 -2.13
C PRO A 168 18.77 10.18 -1.57
N ILE A 169 19.45 10.92 -2.43
CA ILE A 169 20.53 11.85 -2.13
C ILE A 169 20.12 13.21 -2.66
N ILE A 170 20.26 14.24 -1.84
CA ILE A 170 20.02 15.65 -2.23
C ILE A 170 21.38 16.31 -2.41
N LEU A 171 21.60 16.93 -3.56
CA LEU A 171 22.80 17.70 -3.93
C LEU A 171 22.67 19.15 -3.47
#